data_a1614600bc60c694bdd68c2bcd072c63
#
_entry.id   a1614600bc60c694bdd68c2bcd072c63
#
_cell.length_a   1.000
_cell.length_b   1.000
_cell.length_c   1.000
_cell.angle_alpha   90.00
_cell.angle_beta   90.00
_cell.angle_gamma   90.00
#
_symmetry.space_group_name_H-M   'P 1'
#
loop_
_entity.id
_entity.type
_entity.pdbx_description
1 polymer ?
#
loop_
_entity_poly.entity_id
_entity_poly.type
_entity_poly.pdbx_seq_one_letter_code
_entity_poly.pdbx_strand_id
1 'polypeptide(L)'
;MRRLIGAVLVGLLVIGSGSPLPAQPRPAGTTRTDLQRHHLSVSGRETLQALVSFAPGASFPRHTHPGEEIIYVTRGTIEYEVAGKSVIVKEGEVLFIPYGVVHAARNPGTEPAAELATYILEKGKPLTTFID
;
A
#
# COMPACT_ATOMS: atom_id res chain seq x y z
N MET A 1 -32.95 -43.48 43.08
CA MET A 1 -31.84 -42.54 42.95
C MET A 1 -31.27 -42.60 41.51
N ARG A 2 -31.64 -41.65 40.63
CA ARG A 2 -31.12 -41.57 39.25
C ARG A 2 -30.07 -40.49 39.24
N ARG A 3 -28.81 -40.85 38.95
CA ARG A 3 -27.70 -39.92 38.74
C ARG A 3 -27.73 -39.44 37.27
N LEU A 4 -27.96 -38.15 37.07
CA LEU A 4 -27.79 -37.46 35.78
C LEU A 4 -26.30 -37.17 35.57
N ILE A 5 -25.72 -37.78 34.55
CA ILE A 5 -24.34 -37.47 34.11
C ILE A 5 -24.46 -36.34 33.09
N GLY A 6 -24.04 -35.15 33.48
CA GLY A 6 -23.96 -34.01 32.59
C GLY A 6 -22.74 -34.12 31.69
N ALA A 7 -22.97 -34.20 30.39
CA ALA A 7 -21.88 -34.13 29.40
C ALA A 7 -21.45 -32.66 29.22
N VAL A 8 -20.20 -32.36 29.56
CA VAL A 8 -19.56 -31.06 29.27
C VAL A 8 -19.06 -31.12 27.85
N LEU A 9 -19.70 -30.36 26.96
CA LEU A 9 -19.19 -30.13 25.61
C LEU A 9 -18.06 -29.11 25.68
N VAL A 10 -16.82 -29.56 25.51
CA VAL A 10 -15.65 -28.64 25.32
C VAL A 10 -15.64 -28.21 23.86
N GLY A 11 -16.09 -27.00 23.62
CA GLY A 11 -15.98 -26.36 22.31
C GLY A 11 -14.52 -26.03 21.96
N LEU A 12 -13.99 -26.69 20.94
CA LEU A 12 -12.65 -26.41 20.40
C LEU A 12 -12.71 -25.14 19.62
N LEU A 13 -12.14 -24.06 20.17
CA LEU A 13 -11.98 -22.77 19.49
C LEU A 13 -10.83 -22.91 18.48
N VAL A 14 -11.14 -23.09 17.19
CA VAL A 14 -10.14 -23.05 16.11
C VAL A 14 -9.77 -21.60 15.86
N ILE A 15 -8.65 -21.16 16.45
CA ILE A 15 -8.04 -19.89 16.12
C ILE A 15 -7.36 -20.06 14.76
N GLY A 16 -8.02 -19.58 13.72
CA GLY A 16 -7.44 -19.53 12.38
C GLY A 16 -6.22 -18.62 12.36
N SER A 17 -5.03 -19.22 12.36
CA SER A 17 -3.75 -18.52 12.16
C SER A 17 -3.67 -18.12 10.68
N GLY A 18 -4.17 -16.94 10.34
CA GLY A 18 -3.88 -16.32 9.05
C GLY A 18 -2.38 -16.05 8.98
N SER A 19 -1.66 -16.80 8.14
CA SER A 19 -0.24 -16.51 7.85
C SER A 19 -0.13 -15.11 7.28
N PRO A 20 0.77 -14.25 7.77
CA PRO A 20 1.01 -12.95 7.17
C PRO A 20 1.47 -13.14 5.73
N LEU A 21 0.89 -12.35 4.82
CA LEU A 21 1.36 -12.32 3.42
C LEU A 21 2.86 -11.99 3.41
N PRO A 22 3.67 -12.67 2.58
CA PRO A 22 5.09 -12.36 2.48
C PRO A 22 5.28 -10.90 2.06
N ALA A 23 6.25 -10.23 2.71
CA ALA A 23 6.60 -8.86 2.34
C ALA A 23 7.06 -8.84 0.88
N GLN A 24 6.44 -7.96 0.08
CA GLN A 24 6.81 -7.81 -1.33
C GLN A 24 8.22 -7.22 -1.45
N PRO A 25 9.06 -7.68 -2.42
CA PRO A 25 10.36 -7.10 -2.68
C PRO A 25 10.22 -5.60 -2.97
N ARG A 26 11.10 -4.80 -2.38
CA ARG A 26 11.14 -3.35 -2.63
C ARG A 26 12.23 -3.05 -3.65
N PRO A 27 11.97 -2.15 -4.61
CA PRO A 27 12.99 -1.68 -5.52
C PRO A 27 14.16 -1.01 -4.79
N ALA A 28 15.37 -1.19 -5.30
CA ALA A 28 16.57 -0.60 -4.70
C ALA A 28 16.46 0.93 -4.61
N GLY A 29 16.90 1.48 -3.49
CA GLY A 29 16.88 2.93 -3.24
C GLY A 29 15.51 3.48 -2.87
N THR A 30 14.48 2.64 -2.72
CA THR A 30 13.17 3.05 -2.23
C THR A 30 12.89 2.47 -0.85
N THR A 31 12.22 3.24 0.00
CA THR A 31 11.76 2.78 1.32
C THR A 31 10.30 3.16 1.51
N ARG A 32 9.56 2.35 2.26
CA ARG A 32 8.18 2.64 2.66
C ARG A 32 8.03 2.41 4.16
N THR A 33 7.46 3.40 4.83
CA THR A 33 7.06 3.33 6.23
C THR A 33 5.55 3.46 6.31
N ASP A 34 4.86 2.40 6.72
CA ASP A 34 3.43 2.45 6.95
C ASP A 34 3.15 3.26 8.22
N LEU A 35 2.33 4.30 8.10
CA LEU A 35 2.03 5.24 9.19
C LEU A 35 0.74 4.86 9.94
N GLN A 36 -0.31 4.54 9.20
CA GLN A 36 -1.59 4.12 9.73
C GLN A 36 -2.38 3.29 8.72
N ARG A 37 -3.24 2.40 9.24
CA ARG A 37 -4.17 1.58 8.44
C ARG A 37 -5.50 1.47 9.18
N HIS A 38 -6.61 1.71 8.49
CA HIS A 38 -7.94 1.65 9.08
C HIS A 38 -8.95 1.03 8.11
N HIS A 39 -9.90 0.31 8.66
CA HIS A 39 -11.08 -0.08 7.92
C HIS A 39 -11.96 1.15 7.66
N LEU A 40 -12.48 1.25 6.44
CA LEU A 40 -13.43 2.30 6.11
C LEU A 40 -14.86 1.86 6.44
N SER A 41 -15.77 2.83 6.54
CA SER A 41 -17.20 2.58 6.70
C SER A 41 -17.83 1.88 5.49
N VAL A 42 -17.20 2.01 4.32
CA VAL A 42 -17.57 1.26 3.11
C VAL A 42 -17.07 -0.18 3.24
N SER A 43 -17.97 -1.15 3.12
CA SER A 43 -17.66 -2.57 3.26
C SER A 43 -16.58 -3.01 2.26
N GLY A 44 -15.64 -3.84 2.71
CA GLY A 44 -14.57 -4.39 1.88
C GLY A 44 -13.45 -3.41 1.54
N ARG A 45 -13.46 -2.19 2.11
CA ARG A 45 -12.44 -1.17 1.87
C ARG A 45 -11.66 -0.82 3.13
N GLU A 46 -10.42 -0.44 2.91
CA GLU A 46 -9.51 0.08 3.95
C GLU A 46 -8.66 1.22 3.40
N THR A 47 -8.12 2.04 4.28
CA THR A 47 -7.09 3.01 3.93
C THR A 47 -5.76 2.62 4.56
N LEU A 48 -4.70 2.83 3.81
CA LEU A 48 -3.31 2.77 4.26
C LEU A 48 -2.66 4.10 3.95
N GLN A 49 -2.00 4.69 4.92
CA GLN A 49 -1.16 5.86 4.69
C GLN A 49 0.30 5.50 4.96
N ALA A 50 1.16 5.83 4.01
CA ALA A 50 2.58 5.51 4.05
C ALA A 50 3.45 6.68 3.60
N LEU A 51 4.63 6.80 4.21
CA LEU A 51 5.71 7.63 3.70
C LEU A 51 6.60 6.78 2.79
N VAL A 52 6.74 7.18 1.53
CA VAL A 52 7.60 6.53 0.54
C VAL A 52 8.75 7.47 0.21
N SER A 53 9.99 6.98 0.35
CA SER A 53 11.19 7.77 0.09
C SER A 53 12.00 7.17 -1.06
N PHE A 54 12.59 8.04 -1.84
CA PHE A 54 13.40 7.72 -3.01
C PHE A 54 14.79 8.33 -2.86
N ALA A 55 15.83 7.51 -2.85
CA ALA A 55 17.20 7.98 -3.00
C ALA A 55 17.37 8.68 -4.35
N PRO A 56 18.40 9.55 -4.54
CA PRO A 56 18.69 10.13 -5.84
C PRO A 56 18.77 9.09 -6.95
N GLY A 57 18.03 9.27 -8.04
CA GLY A 57 17.99 8.36 -9.18
C GLY A 57 17.20 7.04 -8.96
N ALA A 58 16.68 6.79 -7.76
CA ALA A 58 15.89 5.59 -7.50
C ALA A 58 14.56 5.58 -8.25
N SER A 59 14.14 4.39 -8.67
CA SER A 59 12.90 4.18 -9.41
C SER A 59 12.03 3.11 -8.75
N PHE A 60 10.72 3.30 -8.81
CA PHE A 60 9.73 2.29 -8.51
C PHE A 60 9.10 1.84 -9.84
N PRO A 61 9.22 0.55 -10.21
CA PRO A 61 8.79 0.06 -11.53
C PRO A 61 7.29 0.19 -11.76
N ARG A 62 6.87 -0.06 -12.99
CA ARG A 62 5.46 -0.08 -13.38
C ARG A 62 4.68 -1.09 -12.54
N HIS A 63 3.58 -0.64 -11.98
CA HIS A 63 2.75 -1.44 -11.08
C HIS A 63 1.32 -0.89 -11.02
N THR A 64 0.47 -1.64 -10.35
CA THR A 64 -0.90 -1.24 -10.01
C THR A 64 -1.18 -1.45 -8.53
N HIS A 65 -2.21 -0.78 -8.02
CA HIS A 65 -2.80 -1.01 -6.70
C HIS A 65 -4.25 -1.50 -6.81
N PRO A 66 -4.75 -2.31 -5.85
CA PRO A 66 -6.15 -2.69 -5.79
C PRO A 66 -7.00 -1.56 -5.17
N GLY A 67 -6.86 -0.36 -5.67
CA GLY A 67 -7.52 0.84 -5.17
C GLY A 67 -6.92 2.12 -5.74
N GLU A 68 -7.38 3.24 -5.24
CA GLU A 68 -6.89 4.57 -5.56
C GLU A 68 -5.67 4.92 -4.70
N GLU A 69 -4.81 5.79 -5.24
CA GLU A 69 -3.70 6.39 -4.52
C GLU A 69 -3.75 7.91 -4.59
N ILE A 70 -3.65 8.55 -3.43
CA ILE A 70 -3.61 10.01 -3.28
C ILE A 70 -2.21 10.36 -2.79
N ILE A 71 -1.48 11.12 -3.58
CA ILE A 71 -0.07 11.47 -3.34
C ILE A 71 0.05 12.93 -2.96
N TYR A 72 0.87 13.21 -1.95
CA TYR A 72 1.38 14.52 -1.61
C TYR A 72 2.90 14.45 -1.54
N VAL A 73 3.63 15.15 -2.40
CA VAL A 73 5.10 15.18 -2.37
C VAL A 73 5.56 16.05 -1.19
N THR A 74 6.22 15.41 -0.22
CA THR A 74 6.68 16.06 1.01
C THR A 74 8.10 16.60 0.91
N ARG A 75 8.87 16.12 -0.08
CA ARG A 75 10.26 16.52 -0.29
C ARG A 75 10.70 16.27 -1.74
N GLY A 76 11.44 17.22 -2.30
CA GLY A 76 12.09 17.06 -3.59
C GLY A 76 11.13 17.06 -4.77
N THR A 77 11.50 16.31 -5.80
CA THR A 77 10.71 16.19 -7.05
C THR A 77 10.63 14.72 -7.42
N ILE A 78 9.44 14.26 -7.79
CA ILE A 78 9.20 12.91 -8.27
C ILE A 78 8.58 13.00 -9.66
N GLU A 79 9.10 12.22 -10.59
CA GLU A 79 8.49 12.02 -11.89
C GLU A 79 7.69 10.73 -11.88
N TYR A 80 6.43 10.84 -12.25
CA TYR A 80 5.51 9.71 -12.40
C TYR A 80 5.24 9.43 -13.86
N GLU A 81 5.15 8.18 -14.22
CA GLU A 81 4.47 7.72 -15.43
C GLU A 81 3.09 7.24 -15.03
N VAL A 82 2.02 7.84 -15.55
CA VAL A 82 0.63 7.46 -15.25
C VAL A 82 -0.07 7.17 -16.56
N ALA A 83 -0.53 5.93 -16.77
CA ALA A 83 -1.14 5.49 -18.02
C ALA A 83 -0.28 5.86 -19.26
N GLY A 84 1.04 5.73 -19.15
CA GLY A 84 2.00 6.02 -20.21
C GLY A 84 2.33 7.51 -20.41
N LYS A 85 1.85 8.41 -19.54
CA LYS A 85 2.16 9.85 -19.61
C LYS A 85 3.03 10.25 -18.44
N SER A 86 4.08 11.05 -18.72
CA SER A 86 4.95 11.61 -17.69
C SER A 86 4.31 12.82 -17.01
N VAL A 87 4.41 12.86 -15.69
CA VAL A 87 3.95 13.95 -14.81
C VAL A 87 5.06 14.25 -13.80
N ILE A 88 5.50 15.49 -13.73
CA ILE A 88 6.45 15.97 -12.71
C ILE A 88 5.67 16.56 -11.55
N VAL A 89 5.92 16.06 -10.33
CA VAL A 89 5.29 16.53 -9.10
C VAL A 89 6.36 16.99 -8.13
N LYS A 90 6.29 18.23 -7.69
CA LYS A 90 7.27 18.88 -6.80
C LYS A 90 6.76 18.88 -5.35
N GLU A 91 7.66 19.19 -4.44
CA GLU A 91 7.32 19.39 -3.02
C GLU A 91 6.12 20.34 -2.87
N GLY A 92 5.12 19.92 -2.07
CA GLY A 92 3.87 20.65 -1.87
C GLY A 92 2.78 20.39 -2.90
N GLU A 93 3.09 19.67 -3.99
CA GLU A 93 2.12 19.32 -5.04
C GLU A 93 1.51 17.94 -4.80
N VAL A 94 0.39 17.68 -5.48
CA VAL A 94 -0.42 16.48 -5.33
C VAL A 94 -0.64 15.77 -6.65
N LEU A 95 -0.88 14.44 -6.58
CA LEU A 95 -1.24 13.62 -7.72
C LEU A 95 -2.29 12.60 -7.29
N PHE A 96 -3.24 12.31 -8.16
CA PHE A 96 -4.23 11.25 -7.97
C PHE A 96 -4.01 10.14 -9.00
N ILE A 97 -3.86 8.90 -8.52
CA ILE A 97 -3.80 7.70 -9.34
C ILE A 97 -5.14 6.97 -9.21
N PRO A 98 -5.92 6.83 -10.29
CA PRO A 98 -7.17 6.10 -10.26
C PRO A 98 -6.97 4.60 -9.99
N TYR A 99 -8.03 3.94 -9.53
CA TYR A 99 -8.05 2.50 -9.27
C TYR A 99 -7.45 1.69 -10.43
N GLY A 100 -6.45 0.85 -10.12
CA GLY A 100 -5.88 -0.11 -11.05
C GLY A 100 -5.09 0.47 -12.22
N VAL A 101 -4.86 1.78 -12.25
CA VAL A 101 -4.08 2.41 -13.32
C VAL A 101 -2.60 2.07 -13.17
N VAL A 102 -1.99 1.61 -14.26
CA VAL A 102 -0.55 1.33 -14.33
C VAL A 102 0.23 2.63 -14.22
N HIS A 103 1.15 2.67 -13.27
CA HIS A 103 2.02 3.82 -13.03
C HIS A 103 3.39 3.38 -12.54
N ALA A 104 4.36 4.29 -12.64
CA ALA A 104 5.71 4.17 -12.13
C ALA A 104 6.14 5.50 -11.52
N ALA A 105 7.18 5.50 -10.69
CA ALA A 105 7.72 6.70 -10.09
C ALA A 105 9.25 6.67 -10.11
N ARG A 106 9.90 7.82 -10.24
CA ARG A 106 11.34 7.94 -10.08
C ARG A 106 11.72 9.29 -9.48
N ASN A 107 12.83 9.31 -8.77
CA ASN A 107 13.48 10.55 -8.36
C ASN A 107 14.47 10.97 -9.47
N PRO A 108 14.17 11.99 -10.27
CA PRO A 108 15.05 12.43 -11.36
C PRO A 108 16.20 13.30 -10.88
N GLY A 109 16.22 13.70 -9.60
CA GLY A 109 17.17 14.65 -9.04
C GLY A 109 18.38 14.02 -8.38
N THR A 110 19.21 14.88 -7.78
CA THR A 110 20.42 14.53 -7.04
C THR A 110 20.24 14.55 -5.53
N GLU A 111 19.05 14.98 -5.05
CA GLU A 111 18.66 15.01 -3.65
C GLU A 111 17.59 13.96 -3.38
N PRO A 112 17.45 13.47 -2.13
CA PRO A 112 16.35 12.59 -1.76
C PRO A 112 14.99 13.22 -2.01
N ALA A 113 14.02 12.40 -2.43
CA ALA A 113 12.62 12.80 -2.57
C ALA A 113 11.72 11.91 -1.72
N ALA A 114 10.55 12.39 -1.36
CA ALA A 114 9.58 11.64 -0.59
C ALA A 114 8.15 12.08 -0.89
N GLU A 115 7.23 11.13 -0.74
CA GLU A 115 5.79 11.34 -0.86
C GLU A 115 5.06 10.77 0.36
N LEU A 116 3.97 11.41 0.74
CA LEU A 116 2.93 10.85 1.58
C LEU A 116 1.89 10.24 0.64
N ALA A 117 1.82 8.91 0.62
CA ALA A 117 0.86 8.16 -0.16
C ALA A 117 -0.31 7.72 0.73
N THR A 118 -1.53 8.02 0.30
CA THR A 118 -2.76 7.57 0.95
C THR A 118 -3.50 6.67 -0.03
N TYR A 119 -3.58 5.39 0.32
CA TYR A 119 -4.26 4.38 -0.48
C TYR A 119 -5.67 4.14 0.04
N ILE A 120 -6.63 3.94 -0.87
CA ILE A 120 -7.98 3.46 -0.58
C ILE A 120 -8.14 2.12 -1.27
N LEU A 121 -8.04 1.02 -0.51
CA LEU A 121 -7.76 -0.32 -1.02
C LEU A 121 -8.94 -1.28 -0.84
N GLU A 122 -9.02 -2.29 -1.68
CA GLU A 122 -9.76 -3.50 -1.37
C GLU A 122 -9.03 -4.32 -0.31
N LYS A 123 -9.75 -4.75 0.74
CA LYS A 123 -9.20 -5.59 1.80
C LYS A 123 -8.71 -6.93 1.28
N GLY A 124 -7.61 -7.41 1.86
CA GLY A 124 -7.10 -8.77 1.61
C GLY A 124 -6.37 -8.95 0.27
N LYS A 125 -6.17 -7.88 -0.49
CA LYS A 125 -5.37 -7.91 -1.72
C LYS A 125 -3.95 -7.38 -1.48
N PRO A 126 -2.94 -7.87 -2.20
CA PRO A 126 -1.58 -7.31 -2.18
C PRO A 126 -1.61 -5.84 -2.57
N LEU A 127 -0.87 -4.98 -1.86
CA LEU A 127 -0.82 -3.54 -2.15
C LEU A 127 -0.33 -3.26 -3.56
N THR A 128 0.68 -4.00 -4.02
CA THR A 128 1.36 -3.74 -5.29
C THR A 128 1.37 -4.99 -6.15
N THR A 129 1.02 -4.82 -7.43
CA THR A 129 1.21 -5.83 -8.47
C THR A 129 2.10 -5.23 -9.54
N PHE A 130 3.32 -5.77 -9.69
CA PHE A 130 4.25 -5.32 -10.73
C PHE A 130 3.78 -5.75 -12.12
N ILE A 131 4.04 -4.89 -13.10
CA ILE A 131 3.69 -5.09 -14.52
C ILE A 131 4.98 -5.21 -15.31
N ASP A 132 5.10 -6.29 -16.06
CA ASP A 132 6.24 -6.57 -16.95
C ASP A 132 6.23 -5.68 -18.21
#